data_6cdf89f23b70eed23ee35979ea36c431
#
_entry.id   6cdf89f23b70eed23ee35979ea36c431
#
_cell.length_a   1.000
_cell.length_b   1.000
_cell.length_c   1.000
_cell.angle_alpha   90.00
_cell.angle_beta   90.00
_cell.angle_gamma   90.00
#
_symmetry.space_group_name_H-M   'P 1'
#
loop_
_entity.id
_entity.type
_entity.pdbx_description
1 polymer ?
#
loop_
_entity_poly.entity_id
_entity_poly.type
_entity_poly.pdbx_seq_one_letter_code
_entity_poly.pdbx_strand_id
1 'polypeptide(L)'
;MTENPTPVILTELTDDGVMLLTLNRPERHNAWTLEMELLYNELFDRAEADPRVRAVVLTGAGRSFCPGMDMSVLDAASSGARPWPTDQLPPRTRPMSFPKPVVAAVNGACAGIGFNQALMCDVRFAVPHAKFAAAFSARGLVAEDGVSWLLPRLVGYGNAADLLLSSRRITGTEALAMGLVNRLVEPAELLAAALAYATELARSASPYAMSLIKRQLADDQARTFTDSQDHAAALLATAKRAPDYREGVLSFIERRPPRFAGLGETEAVAPALGREASS
;
A
#
# COMPACT_ATOMS: atom_id res chain seq x y z
N MET A 1 17.51 34.31 1.01
CA MET A 1 17.16 33.02 1.63
C MET A 1 16.34 32.28 0.60
N THR A 2 16.93 31.31 -0.10
CA THR A 2 16.20 30.46 -1.03
C THR A 2 15.33 29.52 -0.19
N GLU A 3 14.00 29.71 -0.24
CA GLU A 3 13.07 28.74 0.34
C GLU A 3 13.38 27.38 -0.24
N ASN A 4 13.64 26.41 0.63
CA ASN A 4 13.75 25.01 0.18
C ASN A 4 12.41 24.63 -0.48
N PRO A 5 12.40 24.11 -1.70
CA PRO A 5 11.16 23.71 -2.35
C PRO A 5 10.40 22.73 -1.47
N THR A 6 9.10 22.94 -1.34
CA THR A 6 8.22 22.03 -0.58
C THR A 6 8.30 20.62 -1.17
N PRO A 7 8.56 19.57 -0.37
CA PRO A 7 8.71 18.20 -0.87
C PRO A 7 7.47 17.72 -1.64
N VAL A 8 7.68 16.93 -2.69
CA VAL A 8 6.60 16.35 -3.52
C VAL A 8 5.81 15.26 -2.78
N ILE A 9 6.32 14.77 -1.64
CA ILE A 9 5.59 13.94 -0.68
C ILE A 9 5.88 14.50 0.72
N LEU A 10 4.83 14.81 1.46
CA LEU A 10 4.93 15.21 2.87
C LEU A 10 4.87 13.97 3.76
N THR A 11 5.56 14.04 4.90
CA THR A 11 5.59 12.96 5.88
C THR A 11 5.30 13.49 7.27
N GLU A 12 4.49 12.76 8.02
CA GLU A 12 4.22 13.00 9.44
C GLU A 12 4.22 11.65 10.17
N LEU A 13 4.84 11.57 11.32
CA LEU A 13 4.79 10.39 12.19
C LEU A 13 4.01 10.76 13.45
N THR A 14 2.90 10.06 13.68
CA THR A 14 2.10 10.24 14.89
C THR A 14 2.76 9.60 16.10
N ASP A 15 2.36 10.00 17.31
CA ASP A 15 2.85 9.39 18.56
C ASP A 15 2.54 7.89 18.66
N ASP A 16 1.52 7.42 17.95
CA ASP A 16 1.13 6.01 17.88
C ASP A 16 1.90 5.18 16.85
N GLY A 17 2.82 5.81 16.12
CA GLY A 17 3.63 5.14 15.11
C GLY A 17 2.93 4.97 13.76
N VAL A 18 1.94 5.78 13.44
CA VAL A 18 1.37 5.84 12.09
C VAL A 18 2.11 6.89 11.27
N MET A 19 2.76 6.46 10.19
CA MET A 19 3.39 7.36 9.22
C MET A 19 2.39 7.77 8.16
N LEU A 20 2.04 9.05 8.11
CA LEU A 20 1.24 9.64 7.05
C LEU A 20 2.16 10.05 5.90
N LEU A 21 1.89 9.53 4.70
CA LEU A 21 2.50 9.95 3.44
C LEU A 21 1.45 10.69 2.60
N THR A 22 1.71 11.96 2.31
CA THR A 22 0.80 12.79 1.51
C THR A 22 1.48 13.15 0.20
N LEU A 23 0.98 12.63 -0.93
CA LEU A 23 1.40 13.04 -2.26
C LEU A 23 1.09 14.53 -2.42
N ASN A 24 2.11 15.36 -2.66
CA ASN A 24 2.01 16.81 -2.48
C ASN A 24 2.40 17.61 -3.73
N ARG A 25 1.60 17.46 -4.77
CA ARG A 25 1.60 18.29 -5.99
C ARG A 25 0.15 18.66 -6.34
N PRO A 26 -0.61 19.30 -5.42
CA PRO A 26 -2.06 19.51 -5.59
C PRO A 26 -2.39 20.33 -6.83
N GLU A 27 -1.53 21.26 -7.26
CA GLU A 27 -1.64 22.07 -8.49
C GLU A 27 -1.55 21.22 -9.77
N ARG A 28 -0.97 20.03 -9.69
CA ARG A 28 -0.88 18.99 -10.73
C ARG A 28 -1.70 17.75 -10.37
N HIS A 29 -2.64 17.87 -9.45
CA HIS A 29 -3.48 16.75 -8.98
C HIS A 29 -2.68 15.57 -8.42
N ASN A 30 -1.44 15.78 -7.97
CA ASN A 30 -0.51 14.74 -7.52
C ASN A 30 -0.09 13.78 -8.65
N ALA A 31 -0.01 14.28 -9.90
CA ALA A 31 0.51 13.52 -11.01
C ALA A 31 1.95 13.05 -10.73
N TRP A 32 2.21 11.78 -11.07
CA TRP A 32 3.41 11.05 -10.67
C TRP A 32 4.62 11.45 -11.52
N THR A 33 5.73 11.80 -10.85
CA THR A 33 7.00 12.17 -11.49
C THR A 33 8.11 11.23 -11.04
N LEU A 34 9.27 11.29 -11.71
CA LEU A 34 10.46 10.53 -11.29
C LEU A 34 10.92 10.95 -9.88
N GLU A 35 10.90 12.24 -9.57
CA GLU A 35 11.23 12.75 -8.24
C GLU A 35 10.30 12.12 -7.18
N MET A 36 9.00 12.08 -7.46
CA MET A 36 8.02 11.45 -6.57
C MET A 36 8.29 9.95 -6.41
N GLU A 37 8.64 9.25 -7.49
CA GLU A 37 8.99 7.82 -7.46
C GLU A 37 10.19 7.53 -6.55
N LEU A 38 11.26 8.31 -6.71
CA LEU A 38 12.48 8.14 -5.92
C LEU A 38 12.22 8.42 -4.44
N LEU A 39 11.57 9.53 -4.15
CA LEU A 39 11.23 9.90 -2.76
C LEU A 39 10.26 8.90 -2.13
N TYR A 40 9.28 8.41 -2.90
CA TYR A 40 8.33 7.39 -2.43
C TYR A 40 9.05 6.11 -1.96
N ASN A 41 9.97 5.60 -2.76
CA ASN A 41 10.74 4.41 -2.41
C ASN A 41 11.65 4.66 -1.20
N GLU A 42 12.35 5.80 -1.15
CA GLU A 42 13.18 6.21 -0.01
C GLU A 42 12.36 6.26 1.29
N LEU A 43 11.15 6.84 1.24
CA LEU A 43 10.28 6.96 2.41
C LEU A 43 9.79 5.60 2.90
N PHE A 44 9.49 4.67 1.99
CA PHE A 44 9.16 3.30 2.38
C PHE A 44 10.35 2.56 2.99
N ASP A 45 11.58 2.75 2.46
CA ASP A 45 12.81 2.16 3.05
C ASP A 45 13.06 2.70 4.45
N ARG A 46 12.90 4.02 4.64
CA ARG A 46 13.00 4.66 5.96
C ARG A 46 11.92 4.15 6.92
N ALA A 47 10.67 4.05 6.47
CA ALA A 47 9.56 3.54 7.26
C ALA A 47 9.75 2.06 7.64
N GLU A 48 10.37 1.27 6.77
CA GLU A 48 10.68 -0.13 7.07
C GLU A 48 11.75 -0.25 8.16
N ALA A 49 12.81 0.54 8.05
CA ALA A 49 13.93 0.53 8.98
C ALA A 49 13.60 1.16 10.35
N ASP A 50 12.61 2.06 10.43
CA ASP A 50 12.26 2.73 11.69
C ASP A 50 11.29 1.89 12.53
N PRO A 51 11.71 1.33 13.68
CA PRO A 51 10.85 0.53 14.55
C PRO A 51 9.67 1.31 15.15
N ARG A 52 9.74 2.63 15.19
CA ARG A 52 8.62 3.48 15.66
C ARG A 52 7.47 3.48 14.67
N VAL A 53 7.74 3.27 13.37
CA VAL A 53 6.67 3.16 12.36
C VAL A 53 6.01 1.79 12.49
N ARG A 54 4.71 1.77 12.74
CA ARG A 54 3.87 0.57 12.91
C ARG A 54 2.89 0.36 11.77
N ALA A 55 2.47 1.44 11.12
CA ALA A 55 1.60 1.43 9.95
C ALA A 55 1.86 2.68 9.09
N VAL A 56 1.45 2.62 7.83
CA VAL A 56 1.52 3.74 6.88
C VAL A 56 0.12 4.08 6.39
N VAL A 57 -0.20 5.38 6.31
CA VAL A 57 -1.39 5.89 5.61
C VAL A 57 -0.91 6.68 4.41
N LEU A 58 -1.41 6.36 3.22
CA LEU A 58 -1.10 7.04 1.96
C LEU A 58 -2.32 7.83 1.48
N THR A 59 -2.16 9.12 1.21
CA THR A 59 -3.21 10.00 0.68
C THR A 59 -2.66 11.03 -0.30
N GLY A 60 -3.51 11.88 -0.87
CA GLY A 60 -3.12 12.99 -1.74
C GLY A 60 -3.52 14.35 -1.18
N ALA A 61 -2.67 15.34 -1.32
CA ALA A 61 -3.01 16.72 -1.02
C ALA A 61 -4.09 17.27 -1.97
N GLY A 62 -4.95 18.14 -1.47
CA GLY A 62 -6.01 18.77 -2.26
C GLY A 62 -7.12 17.80 -2.66
N ARG A 63 -7.60 17.89 -3.90
CA ARG A 63 -8.81 17.20 -4.38
C ARG A 63 -8.59 15.85 -5.07
N SER A 64 -7.35 15.38 -5.17
CA SER A 64 -7.01 14.16 -5.92
C SER A 64 -6.08 13.28 -5.10
N PHE A 65 -6.22 11.98 -5.24
CA PHE A 65 -5.21 11.03 -4.76
C PHE A 65 -3.99 11.07 -5.70
N CYS A 66 -4.10 10.47 -6.89
CA CYS A 66 -3.10 10.53 -7.96
C CYS A 66 -3.74 10.11 -9.28
N PRO A 67 -3.76 10.95 -10.34
CA PRO A 67 -4.38 10.63 -11.62
C PRO A 67 -3.50 9.78 -12.56
N GLY A 68 -2.30 9.40 -12.11
CA GLY A 68 -1.31 8.68 -12.90
C GLY A 68 -0.07 9.51 -13.21
N MET A 69 0.66 9.12 -14.24
CA MET A 69 1.91 9.75 -14.66
C MET A 69 1.69 11.20 -15.11
N ASP A 70 2.63 12.08 -14.81
CA ASP A 70 2.60 13.48 -15.25
C ASP A 70 2.61 13.56 -16.79
N MET A 71 1.79 14.46 -17.34
CA MET A 71 1.64 14.60 -18.79
C MET A 71 2.95 14.95 -19.49
N SER A 72 3.85 15.69 -18.85
CA SER A 72 5.16 16.01 -19.43
C SER A 72 6.03 14.77 -19.64
N VAL A 73 5.90 13.77 -18.74
CA VAL A 73 6.60 12.48 -18.87
C VAL A 73 6.00 11.64 -20.00
N LEU A 74 4.67 11.63 -20.11
CA LEU A 74 3.98 10.92 -21.19
C LEU A 74 4.29 11.53 -22.57
N ASP A 75 4.34 12.84 -22.68
CA ASP A 75 4.67 13.55 -23.91
C ASP A 75 6.11 13.24 -24.35
N ALA A 76 7.08 13.32 -23.44
CA ALA A 76 8.46 12.95 -23.70
C ALA A 76 8.59 11.48 -24.15
N ALA A 77 7.86 10.56 -23.50
CA ALA A 77 7.87 9.15 -23.88
C ALA A 77 7.26 8.92 -25.27
N SER A 78 6.19 9.64 -25.63
CA SER A 78 5.54 9.53 -26.95
C SER A 78 6.46 10.00 -28.10
N SER A 79 7.40 10.89 -27.84
CA SER A 79 8.41 11.37 -28.77
C SER A 79 9.66 10.48 -28.85
N GLY A 80 9.66 9.31 -28.18
CA GLY A 80 10.76 8.34 -28.19
C GLY A 80 11.86 8.61 -27.15
N ALA A 81 11.70 9.66 -26.32
CA ALA A 81 12.58 9.84 -25.19
C ALA A 81 12.34 8.74 -24.13
N ARG A 82 13.39 8.40 -23.40
CA ARG A 82 13.28 7.52 -22.21
C ARG A 82 13.39 8.36 -20.93
N PRO A 83 12.34 9.11 -20.57
CA PRO A 83 12.40 9.99 -19.40
C PRO A 83 12.43 9.21 -18.08
N TRP A 84 12.29 7.89 -18.14
CA TRP A 84 12.15 7.01 -17.00
C TRP A 84 13.15 5.86 -17.07
N PRO A 85 14.15 5.78 -16.18
CA PRO A 85 15.11 4.67 -16.14
C PRO A 85 14.49 3.43 -15.47
N THR A 86 13.52 2.78 -16.14
CA THR A 86 12.74 1.66 -15.59
C THR A 86 13.57 0.46 -15.14
N ASP A 87 14.76 0.29 -15.71
CA ASP A 87 15.73 -0.77 -15.42
C ASP A 87 16.56 -0.49 -14.14
N GLN A 88 16.53 0.75 -13.63
CA GLN A 88 17.31 1.20 -12.47
C GLN A 88 16.43 1.52 -11.24
N LEU A 89 15.12 1.48 -11.40
CA LEU A 89 14.18 1.79 -10.32
C LEU A 89 13.66 0.52 -9.64
N PRO A 90 13.44 0.56 -8.33
CA PRO A 90 12.76 -0.53 -7.65
C PRO A 90 11.34 -0.72 -8.21
N PRO A 91 10.80 -1.95 -8.14
CA PRO A 91 9.44 -2.22 -8.60
C PRO A 91 8.41 -1.35 -7.87
N ARG A 92 7.40 -0.82 -8.60
CA ARG A 92 6.28 -0.04 -8.02
C ARG A 92 5.34 -0.86 -7.16
N THR A 93 5.74 -2.07 -6.78
CA THR A 93 4.98 -3.00 -5.94
C THR A 93 5.32 -2.86 -4.45
N ARG A 94 6.00 -1.78 -4.07
CA ARG A 94 6.53 -1.57 -2.72
C ARG A 94 5.52 -1.78 -1.58
N PRO A 95 4.26 -1.30 -1.65
CA PRO A 95 3.30 -1.54 -0.58
C PRO A 95 2.99 -3.02 -0.34
N MET A 96 3.03 -3.88 -1.37
CA MET A 96 2.79 -5.32 -1.22
C MET A 96 3.92 -6.05 -0.48
N SER A 97 5.18 -5.66 -0.73
CA SER A 97 6.35 -6.25 -0.09
C SER A 97 6.71 -5.61 1.25
N PHE A 98 6.12 -4.47 1.57
CA PHE A 98 6.36 -3.73 2.81
C PHE A 98 5.81 -4.51 4.03
N PRO A 99 6.61 -4.74 5.07
CA PRO A 99 6.23 -5.68 6.15
C PRO A 99 5.18 -5.12 7.12
N LYS A 100 4.90 -3.80 7.06
CA LYS A 100 3.95 -3.13 7.96
C LYS A 100 2.65 -2.82 7.20
N PRO A 101 1.50 -2.67 7.86
CA PRO A 101 0.24 -2.31 7.20
C PRO A 101 0.32 -0.99 6.44
N VAL A 102 -0.28 -0.96 5.25
CA VAL A 102 -0.43 0.24 4.41
C VAL A 102 -1.91 0.47 4.12
N VAL A 103 -2.40 1.63 4.47
CA VAL A 103 -3.80 2.05 4.26
C VAL A 103 -3.84 3.17 3.23
N ALA A 104 -4.60 2.99 2.15
CA ALA A 104 -4.88 4.06 1.20
C ALA A 104 -6.11 4.87 1.64
N ALA A 105 -5.98 6.19 1.71
CA ALA A 105 -7.07 7.14 1.89
C ALA A 105 -7.30 7.91 0.57
N VAL A 106 -8.21 7.39 -0.27
CA VAL A 106 -8.42 7.87 -1.63
C VAL A 106 -9.41 9.02 -1.64
N ASN A 107 -8.89 10.23 -1.66
CA ASN A 107 -9.63 11.49 -1.55
C ASN A 107 -10.19 12.02 -2.88
N GLY A 108 -9.92 11.37 -4.02
CA GLY A 108 -10.41 11.87 -5.31
C GLY A 108 -9.95 11.02 -6.49
N ALA A 109 -9.43 11.66 -7.56
CA ALA A 109 -8.97 10.97 -8.75
C ALA A 109 -7.82 10.00 -8.43
N CYS A 110 -7.95 8.74 -8.85
CA CYS A 110 -7.06 7.63 -8.59
C CYS A 110 -6.96 6.78 -9.87
N ALA A 111 -5.94 7.04 -10.72
CA ALA A 111 -5.85 6.39 -12.02
C ALA A 111 -4.40 6.01 -12.39
N GLY A 112 -4.23 5.06 -13.31
CA GLY A 112 -2.91 4.59 -13.76
C GLY A 112 -2.01 4.21 -12.57
N ILE A 113 -0.84 4.84 -12.43
CA ILE A 113 0.07 4.59 -11.30
C ILE A 113 -0.63 4.80 -9.95
N GLY A 114 -1.44 5.86 -9.80
CA GLY A 114 -2.20 6.08 -8.57
C GLY A 114 -3.18 4.94 -8.26
N PHE A 115 -3.83 4.39 -9.29
CA PHE A 115 -4.67 3.21 -9.14
C PHE A 115 -3.86 1.99 -8.70
N ASN A 116 -2.70 1.75 -9.31
CA ASN A 116 -1.81 0.66 -8.93
C ASN A 116 -1.37 0.78 -7.46
N GLN A 117 -0.93 1.97 -7.03
CA GLN A 117 -0.50 2.18 -5.64
C GLN A 117 -1.64 1.96 -4.64
N ALA A 118 -2.85 2.42 -4.96
CA ALA A 118 -4.02 2.17 -4.11
C ALA A 118 -4.38 0.67 -4.03
N LEU A 119 -4.29 -0.08 -5.15
CA LEU A 119 -4.53 -1.52 -5.18
C LEU A 119 -3.54 -2.30 -4.31
N MET A 120 -2.29 -1.87 -4.26
CA MET A 120 -1.21 -2.55 -3.54
C MET A 120 -1.20 -2.25 -2.04
N CYS A 121 -1.98 -1.27 -1.58
CA CYS A 121 -2.22 -1.08 -0.15
C CYS A 121 -3.07 -2.22 0.42
N ASP A 122 -2.91 -2.52 1.71
CA ASP A 122 -3.65 -3.61 2.37
C ASP A 122 -5.15 -3.28 2.50
N VAL A 123 -5.46 -2.04 2.87
CA VAL A 123 -6.83 -1.55 3.06
C VAL A 123 -7.03 -0.22 2.33
N ARG A 124 -8.19 -0.04 1.72
CA ARG A 124 -8.57 1.15 0.96
C ARG A 124 -9.82 1.81 1.54
N PHE A 125 -9.65 3.04 2.00
CA PHE A 125 -10.72 3.98 2.30
C PHE A 125 -10.89 4.91 1.11
N ALA A 126 -12.11 5.29 0.79
CA ALA A 126 -12.35 6.25 -0.29
C ALA A 126 -13.54 7.16 0.01
N VAL A 127 -13.58 8.32 -0.64
CA VAL A 127 -14.78 9.15 -0.68
C VAL A 127 -15.74 8.63 -1.76
N PRO A 128 -17.09 8.79 -1.60
CA PRO A 128 -18.07 8.27 -2.56
C PRO A 128 -17.84 8.77 -3.99
N HIS A 129 -17.41 10.01 -4.17
CA HIS A 129 -17.18 10.64 -5.46
C HIS A 129 -15.78 10.40 -6.04
N ALA A 130 -14.87 9.71 -5.35
CA ALA A 130 -13.57 9.32 -5.90
C ALA A 130 -13.74 8.65 -7.27
N LYS A 131 -12.77 8.85 -8.16
CA LYS A 131 -12.80 8.27 -9.51
C LYS A 131 -11.62 7.33 -9.69
N PHE A 132 -11.92 6.05 -9.86
CA PHE A 132 -10.93 5.02 -10.13
C PHE A 132 -10.90 4.68 -11.62
N ALA A 133 -9.72 4.49 -12.19
CA ALA A 133 -9.54 4.03 -13.56
C ALA A 133 -8.20 3.30 -13.74
N ALA A 134 -8.23 2.13 -14.37
CA ALA A 134 -7.00 1.43 -14.76
C ALA A 134 -6.22 2.21 -15.85
N ALA A 135 -6.95 2.75 -16.83
CA ALA A 135 -6.47 3.66 -17.88
C ALA A 135 -5.42 3.07 -18.86
N PHE A 136 -5.14 1.76 -18.83
CA PHE A 136 -4.12 1.12 -19.68
C PHE A 136 -4.55 0.98 -21.14
N SER A 137 -5.63 0.26 -21.39
CA SER A 137 -6.10 -0.04 -22.76
C SER A 137 -6.41 1.21 -23.57
N ALA A 138 -6.96 2.26 -22.94
CA ALA A 138 -7.21 3.55 -23.58
C ALA A 138 -5.94 4.30 -24.01
N ARG A 139 -4.76 3.85 -23.57
CA ARG A 139 -3.44 4.38 -23.94
C ARG A 139 -2.58 3.39 -24.72
N GLY A 140 -3.16 2.27 -25.17
CA GLY A 140 -2.43 1.22 -25.87
C GLY A 140 -1.41 0.47 -24.99
N LEU A 141 -1.62 0.50 -23.65
CA LEU A 141 -0.78 -0.17 -22.67
C LEU A 141 -1.44 -1.44 -22.14
N VAL A 142 -0.64 -2.34 -21.63
CA VAL A 142 -1.07 -3.52 -20.86
C VAL A 142 -1.21 -3.17 -19.37
N ALA A 143 -1.84 -4.04 -18.60
CA ALA A 143 -1.90 -3.90 -17.15
C ALA A 143 -0.49 -4.05 -16.53
N GLU A 144 0.07 -2.95 -16.05
CA GLU A 144 1.41 -2.86 -15.49
C GLU A 144 1.45 -3.33 -14.02
N ASP A 145 2.67 -3.46 -13.47
CA ASP A 145 2.93 -3.67 -12.03
C ASP A 145 2.18 -4.85 -11.41
N GLY A 146 1.79 -5.85 -12.20
CA GLY A 146 1.06 -7.02 -11.71
C GLY A 146 -0.44 -6.78 -11.43
N VAL A 147 -1.02 -5.68 -11.90
CA VAL A 147 -2.45 -5.36 -11.71
C VAL A 147 -3.35 -6.43 -12.32
N SER A 148 -2.96 -7.06 -13.45
CA SER A 148 -3.71 -8.18 -14.04
C SER A 148 -3.78 -9.42 -13.14
N TRP A 149 -2.84 -9.58 -12.22
CA TRP A 149 -2.84 -10.63 -11.22
C TRP A 149 -3.64 -10.24 -9.96
N LEU A 150 -3.45 -9.00 -9.50
CA LEU A 150 -4.01 -8.51 -8.23
C LEU A 150 -5.51 -8.15 -8.36
N LEU A 151 -5.89 -7.39 -9.41
CA LEU A 151 -7.24 -6.87 -9.54
C LEU A 151 -8.32 -7.97 -9.58
N PRO A 152 -8.17 -9.08 -10.35
CA PRO A 152 -9.16 -10.16 -10.35
C PRO A 152 -9.36 -10.83 -8.98
N ARG A 153 -8.33 -10.80 -8.14
CA ARG A 153 -8.38 -11.36 -6.77
C ARG A 153 -9.15 -10.45 -5.80
N LEU A 154 -9.18 -9.16 -6.07
CA LEU A 154 -9.93 -8.19 -5.28
C LEU A 154 -11.40 -8.10 -5.69
N VAL A 155 -11.68 -8.05 -7.01
CA VAL A 155 -13.01 -7.72 -7.54
C VAL A 155 -13.66 -8.84 -8.35
N GLY A 156 -13.00 -9.98 -8.47
CA GLY A 156 -13.41 -11.06 -9.37
C GLY A 156 -13.05 -10.79 -10.83
N TYR A 157 -12.96 -11.89 -11.63
CA TYR A 157 -12.49 -11.82 -13.03
C TYR A 157 -13.35 -10.90 -13.91
N GLY A 158 -14.68 -10.98 -13.78
CA GLY A 158 -15.60 -10.20 -14.62
C GLY A 158 -15.42 -8.69 -14.45
N ASN A 159 -15.40 -8.20 -13.20
CA ASN A 159 -15.19 -6.79 -12.91
C ASN A 159 -13.76 -6.34 -13.31
N ALA A 160 -12.75 -7.19 -13.07
CA ALA A 160 -11.39 -6.88 -13.48
C ALA A 160 -11.27 -6.75 -15.01
N ALA A 161 -11.85 -7.68 -15.77
CA ALA A 161 -11.88 -7.63 -17.22
C ALA A 161 -12.61 -6.37 -17.74
N ASP A 162 -13.77 -6.04 -17.16
CA ASP A 162 -14.48 -4.81 -17.49
C ASP A 162 -13.60 -3.57 -17.29
N LEU A 163 -12.97 -3.43 -16.12
CA LEU A 163 -12.14 -2.26 -15.80
C LEU A 163 -10.86 -2.18 -16.65
N LEU A 164 -10.20 -3.31 -16.90
CA LEU A 164 -8.93 -3.33 -17.64
C LEU A 164 -9.14 -3.17 -19.14
N LEU A 165 -10.18 -3.78 -19.71
CA LEU A 165 -10.44 -3.74 -21.16
C LEU A 165 -11.10 -2.43 -21.58
N SER A 166 -12.07 -1.93 -20.79
CA SER A 166 -12.78 -0.70 -21.13
C SER A 166 -12.05 0.57 -20.72
N SER A 167 -11.15 0.50 -19.76
CA SER A 167 -10.56 1.67 -19.08
C SER A 167 -11.59 2.66 -18.54
N ARG A 168 -12.85 2.21 -18.33
CA ARG A 168 -13.89 3.08 -17.80
C ARG A 168 -13.57 3.59 -16.40
N ARG A 169 -14.14 4.72 -16.07
CA ARG A 169 -14.06 5.30 -14.73
C ARG A 169 -15.20 4.78 -13.88
N ILE A 170 -14.89 4.36 -12.65
CA ILE A 170 -15.88 4.01 -11.64
C ILE A 170 -15.82 4.99 -10.47
N THR A 171 -16.94 5.14 -9.77
CA THR A 171 -17.04 5.94 -8.55
C THR A 171 -16.51 5.16 -7.35
N GLY A 172 -16.25 5.85 -6.21
CA GLY A 172 -15.96 5.19 -4.94
C GLY A 172 -17.10 4.25 -4.51
N THR A 173 -18.37 4.64 -4.79
CA THR A 173 -19.54 3.81 -4.49
C THR A 173 -19.54 2.52 -5.33
N GLU A 174 -19.25 2.59 -6.63
CA GLU A 174 -19.10 1.39 -7.46
C GLU A 174 -17.91 0.53 -7.02
N ALA A 175 -16.80 1.18 -6.66
CA ALA A 175 -15.61 0.51 -6.17
C ALA A 175 -15.86 -0.28 -4.86
N LEU A 176 -16.67 0.26 -3.94
CA LEU A 176 -17.13 -0.47 -2.75
C LEU A 176 -18.00 -1.67 -3.14
N ALA A 177 -18.96 -1.48 -4.03
CA ALA A 177 -19.87 -2.56 -4.46
C ALA A 177 -19.13 -3.72 -5.16
N MET A 178 -18.00 -3.45 -5.80
CA MET A 178 -17.13 -4.46 -6.43
C MET A 178 -16.13 -5.11 -5.46
N GLY A 179 -15.99 -4.60 -4.23
CA GLY A 179 -14.96 -5.06 -3.28
C GLY A 179 -13.56 -4.44 -3.51
N LEU A 180 -13.44 -3.46 -4.42
CA LEU A 180 -12.20 -2.74 -4.65
C LEU A 180 -11.84 -1.82 -3.48
N VAL A 181 -12.82 -1.19 -2.85
CA VAL A 181 -12.71 -0.32 -1.68
C VAL A 181 -13.31 -1.02 -0.47
N ASN A 182 -12.65 -0.94 0.67
CA ASN A 182 -13.09 -1.57 1.90
C ASN A 182 -14.11 -0.72 2.66
N ARG A 183 -13.97 0.62 2.61
CA ARG A 183 -14.85 1.55 3.34
C ARG A 183 -15.03 2.85 2.56
N LEU A 184 -16.29 3.33 2.53
CA LEU A 184 -16.60 4.70 2.11
C LEU A 184 -16.72 5.59 3.33
N VAL A 185 -16.18 6.80 3.19
CA VAL A 185 -16.18 7.82 4.24
C VAL A 185 -16.45 9.19 3.60
N GLU A 186 -17.18 10.03 4.30
CA GLU A 186 -17.41 11.40 3.83
C GLU A 186 -16.09 12.17 3.71
N PRO A 187 -15.96 13.08 2.74
CA PRO A 187 -14.70 13.76 2.43
C PRO A 187 -14.02 14.41 3.63
N ALA A 188 -14.77 15.04 4.50
CA ALA A 188 -14.25 15.71 5.70
C ALA A 188 -13.69 14.74 6.75
N GLU A 189 -14.08 13.48 6.71
CA GLU A 189 -13.73 12.47 7.70
C GLU A 189 -12.71 11.46 7.19
N LEU A 190 -12.43 11.44 5.87
CA LEU A 190 -11.64 10.39 5.23
C LEU A 190 -10.28 10.17 5.90
N LEU A 191 -9.50 11.24 6.05
CA LEU A 191 -8.15 11.13 6.62
C LEU A 191 -8.20 10.71 8.08
N ALA A 192 -9.11 11.30 8.87
CA ALA A 192 -9.28 10.95 10.27
C ALA A 192 -9.68 9.49 10.46
N ALA A 193 -10.59 8.97 9.62
CA ALA A 193 -11.02 7.57 9.67
C ALA A 193 -9.90 6.59 9.27
N ALA A 194 -9.09 6.91 8.26
CA ALA A 194 -7.97 6.09 7.86
C ALA A 194 -6.86 6.08 8.93
N LEU A 195 -6.55 7.24 9.51
CA LEU A 195 -5.60 7.36 10.61
C LEU A 195 -6.08 6.61 11.87
N ALA A 196 -7.36 6.74 12.23
CA ALA A 196 -7.94 6.03 13.37
C ALA A 196 -7.84 4.50 13.19
N TYR A 197 -8.12 3.99 11.98
CA TYR A 197 -7.96 2.57 11.68
C TYR A 197 -6.49 2.11 11.78
N ALA A 198 -5.55 2.87 11.21
CA ALA A 198 -4.13 2.56 11.28
C ALA A 198 -3.60 2.64 12.72
N THR A 199 -4.07 3.61 13.52
CA THR A 199 -3.76 3.75 14.96
C THR A 199 -4.27 2.55 15.75
N GLU A 200 -5.47 2.07 15.45
CA GLU A 200 -6.00 0.86 16.12
C GLU A 200 -5.11 -0.36 15.84
N LEU A 201 -4.69 -0.56 14.58
CA LEU A 201 -3.72 -1.61 14.24
C LEU A 201 -2.39 -1.43 15.01
N ALA A 202 -1.88 -0.21 15.04
CA ALA A 202 -0.61 0.12 15.69
C ALA A 202 -0.63 -0.13 17.21
N ARG A 203 -1.78 0.09 17.86
CA ARG A 203 -1.95 -0.06 19.31
C ARG A 203 -2.32 -1.47 19.74
N SER A 204 -3.16 -2.17 18.96
CA SER A 204 -3.80 -3.41 19.40
C SER A 204 -3.20 -4.68 18.80
N ALA A 205 -2.46 -4.59 17.69
CA ALA A 205 -1.91 -5.74 16.99
C ALA A 205 -0.37 -5.80 17.07
N SER A 206 0.16 -7.02 17.20
CA SER A 206 1.60 -7.26 17.17
C SER A 206 2.19 -6.89 15.82
N PRO A 207 3.18 -5.98 15.74
CA PRO A 207 3.86 -5.65 14.48
C PRO A 207 4.49 -6.87 13.82
N TYR A 208 5.05 -7.77 14.62
CA TYR A 208 5.64 -9.01 14.13
C TYR A 208 4.59 -9.95 13.54
N ALA A 209 3.48 -10.18 14.25
CA ALA A 209 2.40 -11.01 13.74
C ALA A 209 1.77 -10.43 12.47
N MET A 210 1.54 -9.11 12.41
CA MET A 210 1.04 -8.44 11.21
C MET A 210 1.97 -8.63 10.01
N SER A 211 3.29 -8.54 10.21
CA SER A 211 4.27 -8.74 9.14
C SER A 211 4.22 -10.18 8.59
N LEU A 212 4.11 -11.17 9.48
CA LEU A 212 3.97 -12.58 9.07
C LEU A 212 2.65 -12.83 8.33
N ILE A 213 1.53 -12.32 8.84
CA ILE A 213 0.21 -12.47 8.22
C ILE A 213 0.19 -11.81 6.84
N LYS A 214 0.73 -10.59 6.71
CA LYS A 214 0.79 -9.90 5.42
C LYS A 214 1.60 -10.69 4.39
N ARG A 215 2.75 -11.22 4.79
CA ARG A 215 3.56 -12.11 3.95
C ARG A 215 2.81 -13.40 3.63
N GLN A 216 2.17 -14.03 4.62
CA GLN A 216 1.38 -15.25 4.44
C GLN A 216 0.27 -15.04 3.41
N LEU A 217 -0.49 -13.94 3.50
CA LEU A 217 -1.53 -13.59 2.54
C LEU A 217 -0.98 -13.46 1.10
N ALA A 218 0.21 -12.90 0.92
CA ALA A 218 0.84 -12.80 -0.39
C ALA A 218 1.34 -14.16 -0.90
N ASP A 219 2.07 -14.91 -0.07
CA ASP A 219 2.68 -16.18 -0.42
C ASP A 219 1.65 -17.26 -0.72
N ASP A 220 0.57 -17.33 0.08
CA ASP A 220 -0.46 -18.38 -0.04
C ASP A 220 -1.32 -18.24 -1.30
N GLN A 221 -1.27 -17.10 -1.98
CA GLN A 221 -1.96 -16.93 -3.25
C GLN A 221 -1.45 -17.84 -4.38
N ALA A 222 -0.24 -18.36 -4.25
CA ALA A 222 0.36 -19.28 -5.22
C ALA A 222 0.41 -20.74 -4.71
N ARG A 223 -0.13 -21.01 -3.50
CA ARG A 223 -0.10 -22.33 -2.87
C ARG A 223 -1.42 -23.07 -3.02
N THR A 224 -1.35 -24.40 -2.92
CA THR A 224 -2.55 -25.20 -2.65
C THR A 224 -3.00 -25.00 -1.21
N PHE A 225 -4.24 -25.39 -0.89
CA PHE A 225 -4.74 -25.32 0.50
C PHE A 225 -3.88 -26.15 1.46
N THR A 226 -3.43 -27.34 1.05
CA THR A 226 -2.57 -28.21 1.87
C THR A 226 -1.22 -27.56 2.13
N ASP A 227 -0.57 -27.02 1.10
CA ASP A 227 0.72 -26.30 1.25
C ASP A 227 0.57 -25.06 2.14
N SER A 228 -0.58 -24.37 2.07
CA SER A 228 -0.89 -23.23 2.95
C SER A 228 -1.06 -23.64 4.40
N GLN A 229 -1.62 -24.83 4.68
CA GLN A 229 -1.70 -25.36 6.05
C GLN A 229 -0.32 -25.64 6.63
N ASP A 230 0.57 -26.27 5.88
CA ASP A 230 1.95 -26.56 6.30
C ASP A 230 2.73 -25.26 6.51
N HIS A 231 2.58 -24.30 5.61
CA HIS A 231 3.16 -22.95 5.74
C HIS A 231 2.65 -22.24 7.00
N ALA A 232 1.34 -22.28 7.26
CA ALA A 232 0.75 -21.70 8.46
C ALA A 232 1.31 -22.34 9.75
N ALA A 233 1.49 -23.68 9.77
CA ALA A 233 2.07 -24.39 10.91
C ALA A 233 3.52 -23.94 11.19
N ALA A 234 4.33 -23.77 10.14
CA ALA A 234 5.70 -23.29 10.25
C ALA A 234 5.77 -21.85 10.78
N LEU A 235 4.93 -20.94 10.22
CA LEU A 235 4.84 -19.55 10.68
C LEU A 235 4.35 -19.45 12.13
N LEU A 236 3.36 -20.27 12.51
CA LEU A 236 2.84 -20.31 13.88
C LEU A 236 3.93 -20.74 14.87
N ALA A 237 4.73 -21.76 14.52
CA ALA A 237 5.85 -22.21 15.34
C ALA A 237 6.89 -21.08 15.53
N THR A 238 7.11 -20.26 14.52
CA THR A 238 7.98 -19.09 14.57
C THR A 238 7.38 -17.97 15.42
N ALA A 239 6.11 -17.62 15.20
CA ALA A 239 5.40 -16.59 15.95
C ALA A 239 5.35 -16.88 17.46
N LYS A 240 5.14 -18.17 17.85
CA LYS A 240 5.11 -18.58 19.26
C LYS A 240 6.45 -18.40 20.00
N ARG A 241 7.55 -18.29 19.27
CA ARG A 241 8.88 -18.03 19.87
C ARG A 241 9.16 -16.53 20.06
N ALA A 242 8.40 -15.68 19.36
CA ALA A 242 8.58 -14.24 19.47
C ALA A 242 8.06 -13.69 20.82
N PRO A 243 8.68 -12.64 21.37
CA PRO A 243 8.22 -11.98 22.60
C PRO A 243 6.77 -11.52 22.54
N ASP A 244 6.32 -11.11 21.36
CA ASP A 244 4.96 -10.63 21.10
C ASP A 244 3.89 -11.66 21.43
N TYR A 245 4.17 -12.97 21.22
CA TYR A 245 3.23 -14.01 21.60
C TYR A 245 2.95 -14.02 23.10
N ARG A 246 4.01 -13.90 23.90
CA ARG A 246 3.88 -13.82 25.37
C ARG A 246 3.12 -12.58 25.81
N GLU A 247 3.46 -11.44 25.26
CA GLU A 247 2.79 -10.16 25.56
C GLU A 247 1.30 -10.22 25.17
N GLY A 248 0.98 -10.75 23.99
CA GLY A 248 -0.40 -10.91 23.53
C GLY A 248 -1.24 -11.78 24.47
N VAL A 249 -0.69 -12.89 24.96
CA VAL A 249 -1.37 -13.77 25.93
C VAL A 249 -1.51 -13.07 27.29
N LEU A 250 -0.45 -12.45 27.82
CA LEU A 250 -0.48 -11.78 29.12
C LEU A 250 -1.44 -10.61 29.14
N SER A 251 -1.39 -9.74 28.14
CA SER A 251 -2.27 -8.57 28.05
C SER A 251 -3.74 -8.98 28.02
N PHE A 252 -4.07 -10.09 27.31
CA PHE A 252 -5.43 -10.63 27.26
C PHE A 252 -5.88 -11.15 28.64
N ILE A 253 -5.04 -11.94 29.35
CA ILE A 253 -5.35 -12.46 30.69
C ILE A 253 -5.53 -11.32 31.70
N GLU A 254 -4.64 -10.32 31.63
CA GLU A 254 -4.62 -9.16 32.53
C GLU A 254 -5.64 -8.10 32.16
N ARG A 255 -6.35 -8.25 31.03
CA ARG A 255 -7.36 -7.30 30.52
C ARG A 255 -6.82 -5.88 30.37
N ARG A 256 -5.62 -5.74 29.87
CA ARG A 256 -4.97 -4.46 29.57
C ARG A 256 -4.60 -4.33 28.10
N PRO A 257 -4.35 -3.12 27.60
CA PRO A 257 -3.76 -2.94 26.27
C PRO A 257 -2.40 -3.64 26.16
N PRO A 258 -2.08 -4.27 25.01
CA PRO A 258 -0.78 -4.88 24.80
C PRO A 258 0.32 -3.81 24.64
N ARG A 259 1.55 -4.21 24.90
CA ARG A 259 2.76 -3.39 24.77
C ARG A 259 3.76 -4.10 23.88
N PHE A 260 3.43 -4.18 22.59
CA PHE A 260 4.32 -4.80 21.62
C PHE A 260 5.50 -3.91 21.29
N ALA A 261 6.68 -4.49 21.13
CA ALA A 261 7.85 -3.82 20.57
C ALA A 261 7.65 -3.43 19.09
N GLY A 262 8.42 -2.48 18.59
CA GLY A 262 8.45 -2.16 17.17
C GLY A 262 9.06 -3.30 16.34
N LEU A 263 8.67 -3.42 15.10
CA LEU A 263 9.27 -4.39 14.20
C LEU A 263 10.75 -4.02 13.97
N GLY A 264 11.66 -4.95 14.28
CA GLY A 264 13.11 -4.71 14.21
C GLY A 264 13.78 -4.35 15.56
N GLU A 265 13.02 -4.05 16.63
CA GLU A 265 13.58 -3.85 17.98
C GLU A 265 13.92 -5.18 18.70
N THR A 266 13.24 -6.23 18.35
CA THR A 266 13.53 -7.58 18.82
C THR A 266 14.37 -8.31 17.78
N GLU A 267 15.47 -8.94 18.21
CA GLU A 267 16.46 -9.60 17.35
C GLU A 267 15.84 -10.42 16.20
N ALA A 268 16.40 -10.14 15.03
CA ALA A 268 16.36 -10.94 13.81
C ALA A 268 15.10 -11.78 13.59
N VAL A 269 14.12 -11.19 12.96
CA VAL A 269 13.18 -11.95 12.10
C VAL A 269 14.05 -12.84 11.23
N ALA A 270 13.82 -14.16 11.34
CA ALA A 270 14.56 -15.15 10.58
C ALA A 270 14.71 -14.71 9.12
N PRO A 271 15.89 -14.92 8.52
CA PRO A 271 16.15 -14.46 7.16
C PRO A 271 15.03 -14.92 6.24
N ALA A 272 14.66 -14.07 5.28
CA ALA A 272 13.74 -14.43 4.23
C ALA A 272 14.08 -15.85 3.76
N LEU A 273 13.13 -16.78 3.91
CA LEU A 273 13.25 -18.10 3.31
C LEU A 273 13.56 -17.85 1.84
N GLY A 274 14.78 -18.26 1.43
CA GLY A 274 15.36 -17.90 0.16
C GLY A 274 14.36 -18.13 -0.97
N ARG A 275 14.34 -17.21 -1.90
CA ARG A 275 13.93 -17.55 -3.26
C ARG A 275 14.92 -18.63 -3.70
N GLU A 276 14.51 -19.88 -3.67
CA GLU A 276 15.19 -20.90 -4.44
C GLU A 276 15.11 -20.43 -5.89
N ALA A 277 16.25 -20.05 -6.42
CA ALA A 277 16.40 -19.81 -7.84
C ALA A 277 16.05 -21.14 -8.51
N SER A 278 14.88 -21.21 -9.12
CA SER A 278 14.54 -22.28 -10.05
C SER A 278 15.46 -22.12 -11.25
N SER A 279 16.44 -23.02 -11.31
CA SER A 279 17.29 -23.31 -12.46
C SER A 279 16.46 -23.78 -13.65
#